data_b9b96ba4c207c6288cc9e55c3986e5f1
#
_entry.id   b9b96ba4c207c6288cc9e55c3986e5f1
#
_cell.length_a   1.000
_cell.length_b   1.000
_cell.length_c   1.000
_cell.angle_alpha   90.00
_cell.angle_beta   90.00
_cell.angle_gamma   90.00
#
_symmetry.space_group_name_H-M   'P 1'
#
loop_
_entity.id
_entity.type
_entity.pdbx_description
1 polymer ?
#
loop_
_entity_poly.entity_id
_entity_poly.type
_entity_poly.pdbx_seq_one_letter_code
_entity_poly.pdbx_strand_id
1 'polypeptide(L)'
;MEAIFERLVEANINLLPTTQITTHFVFERDGFVSLVERRPEGFGRAGAPGLLTEKGFAALIWRGGNAFFVGKGVEQAASPQQVELIRKFAADLENALG
;
A
#
# COMPACT_ATOMS: atom_id res chain seq x y z
N MET A 1 18.71 0.89 7.40
CA MET A 1 18.20 0.05 6.30
C MET A 1 17.93 -1.38 6.72
N GLU A 2 18.90 -2.07 7.30
CA GLU A 2 18.71 -3.48 7.70
C GLU A 2 17.55 -3.65 8.67
N ALA A 3 17.44 -2.79 9.67
CA ALA A 3 16.34 -2.87 10.64
C ALA A 3 14.96 -2.67 9.99
N ILE A 4 14.89 -1.83 8.96
CA ILE A 4 13.66 -1.64 8.22
C ILE A 4 13.26 -2.92 7.48
N PHE A 5 14.20 -3.55 6.79
CA PHE A 5 13.91 -4.78 6.06
C PHE A 5 13.52 -5.93 6.98
N GLU A 6 14.17 -6.03 8.16
CA GLU A 6 13.79 -7.01 9.17
C GLU A 6 12.34 -6.81 9.63
N ARG A 7 11.96 -5.57 9.91
CA ARG A 7 10.58 -5.25 10.32
C ARG A 7 9.56 -5.56 9.23
N LEU A 8 9.92 -5.29 7.98
CA LEU A 8 9.04 -5.62 6.84
C LEU A 8 8.83 -7.12 6.72
N VAL A 9 9.90 -7.90 6.84
CA VAL A 9 9.82 -9.37 6.81
C VAL A 9 8.95 -9.89 7.95
N GLU A 10 9.14 -9.39 9.16
CA GLU A 10 8.34 -9.79 10.31
C GLU A 10 6.87 -9.48 10.15
N ALA A 11 6.55 -8.38 9.47
CA ALA A 11 5.17 -7.98 9.19
C ALA A 11 4.58 -8.64 7.93
N ASN A 12 5.35 -9.50 7.26
CA ASN A 12 4.95 -10.15 5.99
C ASN A 12 4.65 -9.15 4.87
N ILE A 13 5.36 -8.03 4.88
CA ILE A 13 5.21 -7.00 3.85
C ILE A 13 6.30 -7.21 2.79
N ASN A 14 5.87 -7.26 1.53
CA ASN A 14 6.75 -7.51 0.40
C ASN A 14 7.03 -6.23 -0.37
N LEU A 15 8.27 -6.07 -0.83
CA LEU A 15 8.62 -5.01 -1.76
C LEU A 15 8.50 -5.58 -3.18
N LEU A 16 7.57 -5.05 -3.97
CA LEU A 16 7.36 -5.52 -5.33
C LEU A 16 8.33 -4.84 -6.28
N PRO A 17 9.03 -5.59 -7.12
CA PRO A 17 9.84 -5.00 -8.17
C PRO A 17 8.93 -4.39 -9.24
N THR A 18 9.14 -3.12 -9.55
CA THR A 18 8.41 -2.46 -10.63
C THR A 18 9.39 -1.73 -11.54
N THR A 19 9.15 -1.78 -12.84
CA THR A 19 9.93 -1.05 -13.82
C THR A 19 9.19 0.19 -14.33
N GLN A 20 7.88 0.26 -14.07
CA GLN A 20 7.03 1.35 -14.57
C GLN A 20 6.94 2.53 -13.60
N ILE A 21 7.10 2.26 -12.31
CA ILE A 21 7.04 3.31 -11.28
C ILE A 21 8.45 3.53 -10.77
N THR A 22 9.04 4.68 -11.12
CA THR A 22 10.42 5.01 -10.74
C THR A 22 10.51 5.98 -9.56
N THR A 23 9.39 6.64 -9.22
CA THR A 23 9.34 7.64 -8.16
C THR A 23 8.94 7.08 -6.80
N HIS A 24 8.43 5.86 -6.77
CA HIS A 24 7.91 5.21 -5.55
C HIS A 24 8.34 3.76 -5.47
N PHE A 25 8.42 3.28 -4.23
CA PHE A 25 8.45 1.83 -3.96
C PHE A 25 7.03 1.35 -3.80
N VAL A 26 6.77 0.09 -4.19
CA VAL A 26 5.45 -0.54 -4.04
C VAL A 26 5.57 -1.64 -3.00
N PHE A 27 4.91 -1.47 -1.87
CA PHE A 27 4.84 -2.49 -0.82
C PHE A 27 3.49 -3.19 -0.88
N GLU A 28 3.50 -4.49 -0.59
CA GLU A 28 2.31 -5.34 -0.77
C GLU A 28 2.16 -6.32 0.37
N ARG A 29 0.90 -6.58 0.76
CA ARG A 29 0.52 -7.68 1.63
C ARG A 29 -0.92 -8.07 1.33
N ASP A 30 -1.16 -9.36 1.03
CA ASP A 30 -2.49 -9.92 0.76
C ASP A 30 -3.23 -9.23 -0.40
N GLY A 31 -2.50 -8.74 -1.39
CA GLY A 31 -3.08 -8.03 -2.53
C GLY A 31 -3.28 -6.54 -2.32
N PHE A 32 -3.13 -6.05 -1.11
CA PHE A 32 -3.16 -4.62 -0.81
C PHE A 32 -1.78 -4.02 -1.03
N VAL A 33 -1.74 -2.81 -1.58
CA VAL A 33 -0.47 -2.14 -1.88
C VAL A 33 -0.47 -0.72 -1.34
N SER A 34 0.73 -0.23 -1.06
CA SER A 34 0.95 1.17 -0.70
C SER A 34 2.17 1.67 -1.46
N LEU A 35 2.07 2.87 -2.00
CA LEU A 35 3.17 3.52 -2.70
C LEU A 35 3.94 4.36 -1.68
N VAL A 36 5.24 4.10 -1.56
CA VAL A 36 6.13 4.83 -0.65
C VAL A 36 7.08 5.67 -1.48
N GLU A 37 7.11 6.95 -1.22
CA GLU A 37 7.95 7.89 -1.95
C GLU A 37 9.43 7.48 -1.88
N ARG A 38 10.10 7.50 -3.03
CA ARG A 38 11.53 7.23 -3.13
C ARG A 38 12.30 8.53 -2.92
N ARG A 39 13.19 8.55 -1.93
CA ARG A 39 14.05 9.70 -1.63
C ARG A 39 15.51 9.30 -1.64
N PRO A 40 16.44 10.26 -1.85
CA PRO A 40 17.87 9.97 -1.83
C PRO A 40 18.33 9.30 -0.53
N GLU A 41 17.75 9.67 0.60
CA GLU A 41 18.07 9.10 1.91
C GLU A 41 17.36 7.78 2.19
N GLY A 42 16.47 7.34 1.29
CA GLY A 42 15.76 6.07 1.46
C GLY A 42 14.26 6.18 1.22
N PHE A 43 13.47 5.82 2.22
CA PHE A 43 12.00 5.82 2.10
C PHE A 43 11.42 7.14 2.57
N GLY A 44 10.50 7.70 1.79
CA GLY A 44 9.70 8.84 2.18
C GLY A 44 8.41 8.41 2.88
N ARG A 45 7.36 9.19 2.71
CA ARG A 45 6.06 8.91 3.30
C ARG A 45 5.33 7.81 2.56
N ALA A 46 4.60 6.98 3.31
CA ALA A 46 3.65 6.05 2.73
C ALA A 46 2.42 6.82 2.26
N GLY A 47 2.02 6.58 1.02
CA GLY A 47 0.79 7.16 0.48
C GLY A 47 -0.43 6.37 0.92
N ALA A 48 -1.60 6.74 0.39
CA ALA A 48 -2.83 6.02 0.67
C ALA A 48 -2.71 4.58 0.17
N PRO A 49 -3.12 3.60 0.99
CA PRO A 49 -3.10 2.22 0.55
C PRO A 49 -4.25 1.95 -0.42
N GLY A 50 -4.14 0.86 -1.16
CA GLY A 50 -5.16 0.46 -2.11
C GLY A 50 -5.03 -0.98 -2.52
N LEU A 51 -5.68 -1.31 -3.62
CA LEU A 51 -5.72 -2.66 -4.17
C LEU A 51 -5.00 -2.68 -5.51
N LEU A 52 -4.17 -3.70 -5.73
CA LEU A 52 -3.56 -3.89 -7.03
C LEU A 52 -4.51 -4.74 -7.88
N THR A 53 -4.94 -4.19 -9.01
CA THR A 53 -5.85 -4.86 -9.95
C THR A 53 -5.15 -5.09 -11.28
N GLU A 54 -5.77 -5.87 -12.16
CA GLU A 54 -5.26 -6.08 -13.52
C GLU A 54 -5.15 -4.77 -14.30
N LYS A 55 -5.96 -3.78 -13.94
CA LYS A 55 -5.96 -2.46 -14.58
C LYS A 55 -5.03 -1.46 -13.89
N GLY A 56 -4.37 -1.87 -12.82
CA GLY A 56 -3.45 -1.04 -12.07
C GLY A 56 -3.90 -0.79 -10.63
N PHE A 57 -3.38 0.25 -10.04
CA PHE A 57 -3.63 0.60 -8.65
C PHE A 57 -4.99 1.27 -8.47
N ALA A 58 -5.76 0.81 -7.47
CA ALA A 58 -7.03 1.41 -7.07
C ALA A 58 -6.92 1.85 -5.62
N ALA A 59 -6.95 3.16 -5.38
CA ALA A 59 -6.80 3.72 -4.04
C ALA A 59 -8.07 3.52 -3.21
N LEU A 60 -7.90 3.30 -1.91
CA LEU A 60 -9.02 3.27 -0.98
C LEU A 60 -9.49 4.71 -0.72
N ILE A 61 -10.74 4.99 -1.02
CA ILE A 61 -11.35 6.30 -0.76
C ILE A 61 -12.65 6.14 0.00
N TRP A 62 -13.09 7.22 0.63
CA TRP A 62 -14.33 7.26 1.41
C TRP A 62 -15.30 8.22 0.78
N ARG A 63 -16.55 7.76 0.60
CA ARG A 63 -17.66 8.58 0.10
C ARG A 63 -18.88 8.34 0.97
N GLY A 64 -19.35 9.39 1.66
CA GLY A 64 -20.55 9.28 2.48
C GLY A 64 -20.50 8.19 3.53
N GLY A 65 -19.33 7.96 4.13
CA GLY A 65 -19.16 6.93 5.15
C GLY A 65 -18.89 5.52 4.60
N ASN A 66 -18.90 5.35 3.29
CA ASN A 66 -18.62 4.07 2.65
C ASN A 66 -17.25 4.08 1.98
N ALA A 67 -16.54 2.96 2.05
CA ALA A 67 -15.22 2.81 1.46
C ALA A 67 -15.30 2.18 0.08
N PHE A 68 -14.51 2.70 -0.86
CA PHE A 68 -14.42 2.19 -2.23
C PHE A 68 -12.97 2.11 -2.67
N PHE A 69 -12.66 1.12 -3.52
CA PHE A 69 -11.41 1.10 -4.27
C PHE A 69 -11.65 1.76 -5.62
N VAL A 70 -10.95 2.85 -5.88
CA VAL A 70 -11.14 3.63 -7.12
C VAL A 70 -9.80 3.82 -7.82
N GLY A 71 -9.78 3.48 -9.08
CA GLY A 71 -8.64 3.67 -9.96
C GLY A 71 -9.10 3.82 -11.39
N LYS A 72 -8.15 3.84 -12.33
CA LYS A 72 -8.46 3.97 -13.75
C LYS A 72 -9.25 2.76 -14.24
N GLY A 73 -10.54 2.97 -14.57
CA GLY A 73 -11.42 1.92 -15.03
C GLY A 73 -11.87 0.94 -13.93
N VAL A 74 -11.63 1.27 -12.67
CA VAL A 74 -12.02 0.42 -11.55
C VAL A 74 -12.77 1.26 -10.52
N GLU A 75 -13.92 0.77 -10.11
CA GLU A 75 -14.65 1.31 -8.96
C GLU A 75 -15.39 0.15 -8.31
N GLN A 76 -15.00 -0.22 -7.10
CA GLN A 76 -15.65 -1.32 -6.38
C GLN A 76 -15.73 -1.01 -4.89
N ALA A 77 -16.84 -1.41 -4.28
CA ALA A 77 -17.02 -1.24 -2.84
C ALA A 77 -16.03 -2.10 -2.07
N ALA A 78 -15.45 -1.52 -1.01
CA ALA A 78 -14.59 -2.25 -0.11
C ALA A 78 -15.45 -2.86 1.00
N SER A 79 -15.22 -4.15 1.29
CA SER A 79 -15.92 -4.81 2.39
C SER A 79 -15.34 -4.35 3.74
N PRO A 80 -16.11 -4.47 4.84
CA PRO A 80 -15.57 -4.17 6.17
C PRO A 80 -14.31 -4.97 6.49
N GLN A 81 -14.23 -6.22 6.05
CA GLN A 81 -13.04 -7.06 6.26
C GLN A 81 -11.84 -6.50 5.50
N GLN A 82 -12.04 -6.06 4.26
CA GLN A 82 -10.97 -5.45 3.47
C GLN A 82 -10.47 -4.16 4.12
N VAL A 83 -11.37 -3.34 4.63
CA VAL A 83 -11.00 -2.11 5.34
C VAL A 83 -10.14 -2.40 6.57
N GLU A 84 -10.50 -3.42 7.35
CA GLU A 84 -9.71 -3.82 8.52
C GLU A 84 -8.32 -4.29 8.13
N LEU A 85 -8.23 -5.14 7.11
CA LEU A 85 -6.95 -5.68 6.64
C LEU A 85 -6.04 -4.56 6.10
N ILE A 86 -6.62 -3.62 5.36
CA ILE A 86 -5.83 -2.54 4.78
C ILE A 86 -5.37 -1.52 5.84
N ARG A 87 -6.20 -1.27 6.86
CA ARG A 87 -5.80 -0.43 8.00
C ARG A 87 -4.64 -1.03 8.76
N LYS A 88 -4.70 -2.33 9.00
CA LYS A 88 -3.63 -3.04 9.69
C LYS A 88 -2.35 -3.02 8.85
N PHE A 89 -2.47 -3.26 7.55
CA PHE A 89 -1.34 -3.18 6.63
C PHE A 89 -0.69 -1.80 6.67
N ALA A 90 -1.48 -0.74 6.56
CA ALA A 90 -0.98 0.63 6.56
C ALA A 90 -0.25 0.96 7.88
N ALA A 91 -0.82 0.56 9.01
CA ALA A 91 -0.21 0.79 10.32
C ALA A 91 1.10 0.01 10.47
N ASP A 92 1.11 -1.25 10.05
CA ASP A 92 2.31 -2.10 10.13
C ASP A 92 3.41 -1.56 9.21
N LEU A 93 3.04 -1.07 8.03
CA LEU A 93 4.01 -0.46 7.10
C LEU A 93 4.63 0.80 7.70
N GLU A 94 3.83 1.70 8.25
CA GLU A 94 4.34 2.90 8.90
C GLU A 94 5.30 2.56 10.04
N ASN A 95 4.94 1.58 10.87
CA ASN A 95 5.80 1.13 11.96
C ASN A 95 7.11 0.53 11.46
N ALA A 96 7.06 -0.21 10.36
CA ALA A 96 8.26 -0.81 9.78
C ALA A 96 9.20 0.22 9.19
N LEU A 97 8.66 1.25 8.56
CA LEU A 97 9.46 2.30 7.92
C LEU A 97 10.02 3.32 8.92
N GLY A 98 9.49 3.33 10.09
CA GLY A 98 10.01 4.12 11.16
C GLY A 98 9.51 5.41 11.47
#